data_3c9370cf94ddc3b90f6827131c24c5b3
#
_entry.id   3c9370cf94ddc3b90f6827131c24c5b3
#
_cell.length_a   1.000
_cell.length_b   1.000
_cell.length_c   1.000
_cell.angle_alpha   90.00
_cell.angle_beta   90.00
_cell.angle_gamma   90.00
#
_symmetry.space_group_name_H-M   'P 1'
#
loop_
_entity.id
_entity.type
_entity.pdbx_description
1 polymer ?
#
loop_
_entity_poly.entity_id
_entity_poly.type
_entity_poly.pdbx_seq_one_letter_code
_entity_poly.pdbx_strand_id
1 'polypeptide(L)' 'MKRFYIFKDGTQKGSAATRELAIDFIRQYQKLETHPFLRSEYSIIEGEEEFIPYPSQRKV' A
#
# COMPACT_ATOMS: atom_id res chain seq x y z
N MET A 1 7.67 -14.51 14.40
CA MET A 1 8.22 -13.61 13.40
C MET A 1 7.12 -12.72 12.84
N LYS A 2 7.37 -11.43 12.81
CA LYS A 2 6.35 -10.49 12.34
C LYS A 2 6.34 -10.41 10.84
N ARG A 3 5.16 -10.29 10.27
CA ARG A 3 5.02 -10.03 8.85
C ARG A 3 4.01 -8.92 8.66
N PHE A 4 4.19 -8.21 7.59
CA PHE A 4 3.33 -7.09 7.24
C PHE A 4 2.48 -7.51 6.06
N TYR A 5 1.18 -7.62 6.29
CA TYR A 5 0.25 -8.11 5.28
C TYR A 5 -0.31 -6.92 4.50
N ILE A 6 -0.29 -7.06 3.19
CA ILE A 6 -0.63 -5.97 2.28
C ILE A 6 -2.02 -6.20 1.76
N PHE A 7 -2.88 -5.18 1.88
CA PHE A 7 -4.26 -5.28 1.45
C PHE A 7 -4.56 -4.21 0.41
N LYS A 8 -5.36 -4.58 -0.55
CA LYS A 8 -5.88 -3.67 -1.57
C LYS A 8 -7.39 -3.75 -1.51
N ASP A 9 -8.04 -2.63 -1.15
CA ASP A 9 -9.49 -2.56 -1.02
C ASP A 9 -10.02 -3.68 -0.13
N GLY A 10 -9.29 -3.97 0.94
CA GLY A 10 -9.72 -4.98 1.90
C GLY A 10 -9.35 -6.41 1.54
N THR A 11 -8.74 -6.64 0.39
CA THR A 11 -8.33 -7.98 -0.03
C THR A 11 -6.82 -8.13 0.10
N GLN A 12 -6.38 -9.20 0.75
CA GLN A 12 -4.96 -9.42 0.93
C GLN A 12 -4.29 -9.71 -0.41
N LYS A 13 -3.22 -8.99 -0.70
CA LYS A 13 -2.46 -9.15 -1.94
C LYS A 13 -1.10 -9.75 -1.73
N GLY A 14 -0.58 -9.71 -0.52
CA GLY A 14 0.73 -10.27 -0.27
C GLY A 14 1.19 -9.93 1.13
N SER A 15 2.46 -10.18 1.38
CA SER A 15 3.06 -9.86 2.67
C SER A 15 4.54 -9.56 2.47
N ALA A 16 5.13 -8.93 3.48
CA ALA A 16 6.54 -8.60 3.46
C ALA A 16 7.11 -8.75 4.85
N ALA A 17 8.43 -8.89 4.91
CA ALA A 17 9.10 -9.10 6.19
C ALA A 17 9.27 -7.80 6.97
N THR A 18 9.29 -6.67 6.28
CA THR A 18 9.44 -5.37 6.93
C THR A 18 8.40 -4.40 6.40
N ARG A 19 8.18 -3.34 7.16
CA ARG A 19 7.24 -2.30 6.75
C ARG A 19 7.75 -1.58 5.49
N GLU A 20 9.05 -1.36 5.39
CA GLU A 20 9.61 -0.70 4.22
C GLU A 20 9.37 -1.52 2.95
N LEU A 21 9.56 -2.83 3.05
CA LEU A 21 9.32 -3.69 1.89
C LEU A 21 7.84 -3.70 1.52
N ALA A 22 6.97 -3.67 2.52
CA ALA A 22 5.54 -3.61 2.27
C ALA A 22 5.16 -2.31 1.55
N ILE A 23 5.73 -1.20 2.00
CA ILE A 23 5.45 0.09 1.37
C ILE A 23 5.97 0.10 -0.07
N ASP A 24 7.16 -0.44 -0.32
CA ASP A 24 7.68 -0.53 -1.67
C ASP A 24 6.75 -1.33 -2.57
N PHE A 25 6.23 -2.43 -2.05
CA PHE A 25 5.28 -3.26 -2.77
C PHE A 25 4.05 -2.43 -3.16
N ILE A 26 3.52 -1.69 -2.19
CA ILE A 26 2.34 -0.86 -2.43
C ILE A 26 2.65 0.24 -3.43
N ARG A 27 3.81 0.88 -3.31
CA ARG A 27 4.18 1.96 -4.23
C ARG A 27 4.21 1.49 -5.68
N GLN A 28 4.64 0.25 -5.91
CA GLN A 28 4.65 -0.28 -7.26
C GLN A 28 3.24 -0.45 -7.80
N TYR A 29 2.32 -0.92 -6.97
CA TYR A 29 0.92 -0.97 -7.38
C TYR A 29 0.37 0.42 -7.63
N GLN A 30 0.68 1.37 -6.76
CA GLN A 30 0.16 2.72 -6.89
C GLN A 30 0.66 3.40 -8.15
N LYS A 31 1.84 3.05 -8.62
CA LYS A 31 2.36 3.60 -9.86
C LYS A 31 1.50 3.19 -11.06
N LEU A 32 0.87 2.04 -10.98
CA LEU A 32 0.03 1.55 -12.06
C LEU A 32 -1.37 2.13 -12.01
N GLU A 33 -1.76 2.73 -10.90
CA GLU A 33 -3.09 3.29 -10.72
C GLU A 33 -3.02 4.77 -11.02
N THR A 34 -3.24 5.11 -12.27
CA THR A 34 -3.04 6.48 -12.71
C THR A 34 -4.32 7.30 -12.73
N HIS A 35 -5.48 6.65 -12.62
CA HIS A 35 -6.75 7.38 -12.66
C HIS A 35 -6.94 8.13 -11.33
N PRO A 36 -7.17 9.45 -11.36
CA PRO A 36 -7.20 10.23 -10.13
C PRO A 36 -8.37 9.91 -9.21
N PHE A 37 -9.47 9.35 -9.74
CA PHE A 37 -10.66 9.10 -8.93
C PHE A 37 -10.93 7.64 -8.67
N LEU A 38 -10.27 6.73 -9.39
CA LEU A 38 -10.54 5.30 -9.27
C LEU A 38 -9.32 4.58 -8.72
N ARG A 39 -8.74 5.13 -7.67
CA ARG A 39 -7.58 4.53 -7.03
C ARG A 39 -8.02 3.54 -5.97
N SER A 40 -7.32 2.42 -5.92
CA SER A 40 -7.53 1.46 -4.86
C SER A 40 -6.96 1.98 -3.55
N GLU A 41 -7.54 1.54 -2.46
CA GLU A 41 -7.07 1.90 -1.13
C GLU A 41 -6.15 0.79 -0.64
N TYR A 42 -4.92 1.15 -0.30
CA TYR A 42 -3.92 0.19 0.15
C TYR A 42 -3.66 0.34 1.63
N SER A 43 -3.48 -0.78 2.30
CA SER A 43 -3.18 -0.76 3.72
C SER A 43 -2.23 -1.87 4.08
N ILE A 44 -1.64 -1.75 5.26
CA ILE A 44 -0.74 -2.75 5.82
C ILE A 44 -1.29 -3.13 7.19
N ILE A 45 -1.30 -4.43 7.47
CA ILE A 45 -1.72 -4.90 8.79
C ILE A 45 -0.59 -5.69 9.42
N GLU A 46 -0.23 -5.26 10.62
CA GLU A 46 0.68 -6.00 11.48
C GLU A 46 0.25 -5.72 12.92
N GLY A 47 -0.90 -6.24 13.31
CA GLY A 47 -1.51 -5.88 14.58
C GLY A 47 -2.51 -4.77 14.41
N GLU A 48 -2.13 -3.66 13.81
CA GLU A 48 -3.03 -2.56 13.47
C GLU A 48 -2.94 -2.29 11.98
N GLU A 49 -4.08 -1.96 11.39
CA GLU A 49 -4.12 -1.65 9.97
C GLU A 49 -3.63 -0.23 9.74
N GLU A 50 -2.74 -0.08 8.78
CA GLU A 50 -2.23 1.24 8.40
C GLU A 50 -2.50 1.45 6.92
N PHE A 51 -3.26 2.48 6.60
CA PHE A 51 -3.55 2.82 5.22
C PHE A 51 -2.43 3.67 4.65
N ILE A 52 -2.01 3.33 3.44
CA ILE A 52 -0.89 4.00 2.79
C ILE A 52 -1.44 4.93 1.73
N PRO A 53 -1.32 6.24 1.91
CA PRO A 53 -1.81 7.19 0.91
C PRO A 53 -0.92 7.18 -0.32
N TYR A 54 -1.47 7.61 -1.42
CA TYR A 54 -0.67 7.76 -2.63
C TYR A 54 0.34 8.87 -2.43
N PRO A 55 1.51 8.76 -3.08
CA PRO A 55 2.51 9.82 -2.98
C PRO A 55 1.96 11.13 -3.53
N SER A 56 2.38 12.22 -2.93
CA SER A 56 1.97 13.52 -3.42
C SER A 56 2.45 13.74 -4.85
N GLN A 57 1.56 14.22 -5.68
CA GLN A 57 1.90 14.53 -7.07
C GLN A 57 2.11 16.02 -7.27
N ARG A 58 2.13 16.78 -6.19
CA ARG A 58 2.23 18.21 -6.33
C ARG A 58 3.48 18.62 -7.03
N LYS A 59 3.31 19.55 -7.92
CA LYS A 59 4.43 20.22 -8.53
C LYS A 59 4.59 21.55 -7.89
N VAL A 60 5.76 21.87 -7.53
CA VAL A 60 6.02 23.16 -6.92
C VAL A 60 7.12 23.85 -7.66
#